data_dfd5470b43478d9705efa65f3e17efce
#
_entry.id   dfd5470b43478d9705efa65f3e17efce
#
_cell.length_a   1.000
_cell.length_b   1.000
_cell.length_c   1.000
_cell.angle_alpha   90.00
_cell.angle_beta   90.00
_cell.angle_gamma   90.00
#
_symmetry.space_group_name_H-M   'P 1'
#
loop_
_entity.id
_entity.type
_entity.pdbx_description
1 polymer ?
#
loop_
_entity_poly.entity_id
_entity_poly.type
_entity_poly.pdbx_seq_one_letter_code
_entity_poly.pdbx_strand_id
1 'polypeptide(L)'
;GGPGQFNYFQQIDVNEDTGLIFMLTTSGKINVYEMETGKFLYDIKIPDKETAQFAMLNDTLVATFMLNSSGQQKERIYISSQKENILNTFYRSDLFEVKSGTRWLMMSGIDRYMFRYKDLICYKEFYNDTLFVVTEKELQPRYIFDLGKYSIPIDCRMEACDGDWKTYNTIAAPYIRNQVIETDSLLFMPYNYWAGEKQRERHMVLYDKKAKECFSVPGGYIKNDFPGALPLRPATSLDRNTLVSVWEVGDIMKEAEKNPEVLEHPQLKKLTEDDNPVLMVVYMK
;
A
#
# COMPACT_ATOMS: atom_id res chain seq x y z
N GLY A 1 28.19 1.69 9.62
CA GLY A 1 27.57 1.44 10.93
C GLY A 1 27.84 0.03 11.41
N GLY A 2 27.56 -0.22 12.68
CA GLY A 2 27.65 -1.57 13.29
C GLY A 2 26.53 -2.50 12.79
N PRO A 3 26.57 -3.78 13.20
CA PRO A 3 25.49 -4.73 12.90
C PRO A 3 24.12 -4.17 13.32
N GLY A 4 23.12 -4.28 12.45
CA GLY A 4 21.78 -3.76 12.70
C GLY A 4 21.60 -2.25 12.57
N GLN A 5 22.66 -1.48 12.31
CA GLN A 5 22.51 -0.06 12.05
C GLN A 5 22.07 0.20 10.60
N PHE A 6 21.19 1.18 10.40
CA PHE A 6 20.71 1.64 9.11
C PHE A 6 20.50 3.15 9.15
N ASN A 7 20.64 3.82 8.00
CA ASN A 7 20.34 5.25 7.89
C ASN A 7 18.85 5.48 7.65
N TYR A 8 18.28 4.69 6.72
CA TYR A 8 16.88 4.75 6.36
C TYR A 8 16.35 3.34 6.13
N PHE A 9 15.08 3.15 6.42
CA PHE A 9 14.32 1.96 6.05
C PHE A 9 13.21 2.33 5.06
N GLN A 10 12.82 1.37 4.25
CA GLN A 10 11.79 1.53 3.23
C GLN A 10 10.46 0.91 3.64
N GLN A 11 10.53 -0.20 4.37
CA GLN A 11 9.35 -0.95 4.80
C GLN A 11 9.66 -1.73 6.07
N ILE A 12 8.62 -1.91 6.87
CA ILE A 12 8.61 -2.80 8.05
C ILE A 12 7.56 -3.87 7.82
N ASP A 13 7.85 -5.10 8.18
CA ASP A 13 6.91 -6.21 8.33
C ASP A 13 7.09 -6.80 9.74
N VAL A 14 6.02 -7.31 10.33
CA VAL A 14 6.01 -7.85 11.70
C VAL A 14 5.39 -9.23 11.67
N ASN A 15 6.04 -10.17 12.34
CA ASN A 15 5.48 -11.49 12.62
C ASN A 15 5.29 -11.62 14.12
N GLU A 16 4.06 -11.45 14.59
CA GLU A 16 3.71 -11.51 16.02
C GLU A 16 3.88 -12.92 16.58
N ASP A 17 3.62 -13.96 15.78
CA ASP A 17 3.73 -15.36 16.23
C ASP A 17 5.17 -15.73 16.57
N THR A 18 6.15 -15.18 15.86
CA THR A 18 7.57 -15.41 16.09
C THR A 18 8.23 -14.29 16.91
N GLY A 19 7.53 -13.19 17.17
CA GLY A 19 8.06 -12.01 17.85
C GLY A 19 9.17 -11.30 17.07
N LEU A 20 9.11 -11.29 15.73
CA LEU A 20 10.15 -10.72 14.89
C LEU A 20 9.66 -9.47 14.13
N ILE A 21 10.54 -8.49 14.03
CA ILE A 21 10.41 -7.31 13.20
C ILE A 21 11.41 -7.41 12.05
N PHE A 22 10.93 -7.23 10.84
CA PHE A 22 11.71 -7.23 9.61
C PHE A 22 11.73 -5.81 9.03
N MET A 23 12.90 -5.28 8.74
CA MET A 23 13.08 -3.91 8.22
C MET A 23 13.90 -3.92 6.93
N LEU A 24 13.25 -3.63 5.80
CA LEU A 24 13.93 -3.42 4.53
C LEU A 24 14.70 -2.09 4.57
N THR A 25 16.00 -2.18 4.40
CA THR A 25 16.90 -1.02 4.45
C THR A 25 17.30 -0.56 3.06
N THR A 26 17.68 0.69 2.93
CA THR A 26 18.21 1.26 1.67
C THR A 26 19.55 0.64 1.25
N SER A 27 20.19 -0.13 2.12
CA SER A 27 21.43 -0.88 1.80
C SER A 27 21.17 -2.20 1.07
N GLY A 28 19.92 -2.53 0.76
CA GLY A 28 19.58 -3.74 0.03
C GLY A 28 19.63 -5.00 0.88
N LYS A 29 19.15 -4.91 2.10
CA LYS A 29 18.99 -6.05 3.01
C LYS A 29 17.81 -5.85 3.95
N ILE A 30 17.30 -6.93 4.53
CA ILE A 30 16.28 -6.91 5.54
C ILE A 30 16.95 -7.20 6.89
N ASN A 31 16.94 -6.22 7.77
CA ASN A 31 17.40 -6.41 9.15
C ASN A 31 16.28 -7.06 9.98
N VAL A 32 16.63 -8.02 10.83
CA VAL A 32 15.70 -8.73 11.69
C VAL A 32 16.00 -8.41 13.14
N TYR A 33 14.95 -8.04 13.86
CA TYR A 33 15.01 -7.67 15.26
C TYR A 33 14.01 -8.47 16.08
N GLU A 34 14.36 -8.69 17.34
CA GLU A 34 13.42 -9.19 18.35
C GLU A 34 12.43 -8.08 18.70
N MET A 35 11.13 -8.36 18.62
CA MET A 35 10.07 -7.35 18.76
C MET A 35 10.01 -6.76 20.17
N GLU A 36 10.19 -7.58 21.21
CA GLU A 36 10.07 -7.17 22.61
C GLU A 36 11.19 -6.24 23.06
N THR A 37 12.42 -6.51 22.62
CA THR A 37 13.62 -5.80 23.09
C THR A 37 14.19 -4.84 22.08
N GLY A 38 13.79 -4.92 20.80
CA GLY A 38 14.41 -4.22 19.69
C GLY A 38 15.82 -4.68 19.36
N LYS A 39 16.27 -5.80 19.92
CA LYS A 39 17.62 -6.33 19.70
C LYS A 39 17.78 -6.84 18.28
N PHE A 40 18.83 -6.37 17.59
CA PHE A 40 19.23 -6.90 16.29
C PHE A 40 19.63 -8.38 16.43
N LEU A 41 19.11 -9.23 15.55
CA LEU A 41 19.40 -10.66 15.51
C LEU A 41 20.32 -11.02 14.34
N TYR A 42 19.87 -10.73 13.13
CA TYR A 42 20.60 -11.03 11.88
C TYR A 42 20.07 -10.17 10.73
N ASP A 43 20.72 -10.26 9.57
CA ASP A 43 20.18 -9.70 8.32
C ASP A 43 19.91 -10.81 7.30
N ILE A 44 18.92 -10.54 6.44
CA ILE A 44 18.59 -11.33 5.25
C ILE A 44 19.05 -10.51 4.07
N LYS A 45 19.93 -11.06 3.28
CA LYS A 45 20.33 -10.45 2.03
C LYS A 45 19.25 -10.70 0.98
N ILE A 46 18.99 -9.69 0.17
CA ILE A 46 18.00 -9.77 -0.90
C ILE A 46 18.70 -9.85 -2.26
N PRO A 47 18.05 -10.51 -3.24
CA PRO A 47 18.68 -10.74 -4.55
C PRO A 47 19.08 -9.49 -5.31
N ASP A 48 18.36 -8.38 -5.09
CA ASP A 48 18.61 -7.14 -5.81
C ASP A 48 18.36 -5.91 -4.92
N LYS A 49 19.30 -4.96 -4.96
CA LYS A 49 19.21 -3.69 -4.22
C LYS A 49 18.13 -2.73 -4.72
N GLU A 50 17.61 -2.94 -5.94
CA GLU A 50 16.46 -2.19 -6.50
C GLU A 50 15.12 -2.70 -5.92
N THR A 51 15.17 -3.56 -4.90
CA THR A 51 13.98 -4.02 -4.16
C THR A 51 13.29 -2.84 -3.48
N ALA A 52 12.01 -2.70 -3.77
CA ALA A 52 11.18 -1.62 -3.25
C ALA A 52 10.32 -2.04 -2.06
N GLN A 53 9.87 -3.29 -2.07
CA GLN A 53 9.01 -3.88 -1.05
C GLN A 53 9.36 -5.35 -0.83
N PHE A 54 8.97 -5.88 0.31
CA PHE A 54 9.11 -7.29 0.61
C PHE A 54 7.91 -7.79 1.42
N ALA A 55 7.74 -9.10 1.45
CA ALA A 55 6.86 -9.78 2.41
C ALA A 55 7.46 -11.15 2.77
N MET A 56 7.39 -11.51 4.02
CA MET A 56 7.71 -12.87 4.44
C MET A 56 6.56 -13.80 4.02
N LEU A 57 6.80 -14.75 3.13
CA LEU A 57 5.81 -15.77 2.74
C LEU A 57 5.59 -16.79 3.87
N ASN A 58 6.66 -17.12 4.56
CA ASN A 58 6.72 -17.97 5.75
C ASN A 58 8.04 -17.71 6.49
N ASP A 59 8.37 -18.52 7.48
CA ASP A 59 9.56 -18.34 8.31
C ASP A 59 10.90 -18.51 7.55
N THR A 60 10.89 -18.98 6.32
CA THR A 60 12.10 -19.28 5.54
C THR A 60 12.16 -18.60 4.18
N LEU A 61 11.03 -18.13 3.67
CA LEU A 61 10.89 -17.56 2.32
C LEU A 61 10.48 -16.11 2.35
N VAL A 62 11.10 -15.33 1.50
CA VAL A 62 10.81 -13.92 1.30
C VAL A 62 10.45 -13.65 -0.17
N ALA A 63 9.39 -12.90 -0.39
CA ALA A 63 9.06 -12.29 -1.66
C ALA A 63 9.60 -10.86 -1.70
N THR A 64 10.38 -10.51 -2.71
CA THR A 64 10.89 -9.15 -2.90
C THR A 64 10.40 -8.59 -4.22
N PHE A 65 9.80 -7.42 -4.17
CA PHE A 65 9.27 -6.73 -5.34
C PHE A 65 10.28 -5.74 -5.90
N MET A 66 10.49 -5.81 -7.23
CA MET A 66 11.48 -5.00 -7.95
C MET A 66 10.87 -3.74 -8.53
N LEU A 67 11.58 -2.61 -8.37
CA LEU A 67 11.29 -1.38 -9.11
C LEU A 67 11.59 -1.56 -10.59
N ASN A 68 10.78 -0.91 -11.42
CA ASN A 68 11.07 -0.79 -12.85
C ASN A 68 11.36 0.67 -13.22
N SER A 69 12.34 1.27 -12.58
CA SER A 69 12.69 2.68 -12.79
C SER A 69 13.29 2.96 -14.17
N SER A 70 13.90 1.95 -14.77
CA SER A 70 14.51 2.06 -16.12
C SER A 70 13.55 1.65 -17.25
N GLY A 71 12.38 1.08 -16.93
CA GLY A 71 11.50 0.46 -17.91
C GLY A 71 11.95 -0.93 -18.36
N GLN A 72 13.19 -1.31 -18.05
CA GLN A 72 13.85 -2.53 -18.59
C GLN A 72 14.07 -3.62 -17.54
N GLN A 73 13.61 -3.41 -16.31
CA GLN A 73 13.67 -4.42 -15.25
C GLN A 73 12.72 -5.56 -15.57
N LYS A 74 13.25 -6.69 -16.00
CA LYS A 74 12.44 -7.87 -16.41
C LYS A 74 11.82 -8.58 -15.21
N GLU A 75 12.57 -8.68 -14.14
CA GLU A 75 12.15 -9.34 -12.92
C GLU A 75 11.13 -8.48 -12.18
N ARG A 76 10.00 -9.07 -11.82
CA ARG A 76 8.92 -8.42 -11.08
C ARG A 76 9.01 -8.71 -9.59
N ILE A 77 9.09 -10.00 -9.26
CA ILE A 77 9.20 -10.49 -7.88
C ILE A 77 10.19 -11.64 -7.88
N TYR A 78 11.10 -11.62 -6.91
CA TYR A 78 11.89 -12.79 -6.54
C TYR A 78 11.25 -13.49 -5.35
N ILE A 79 11.22 -14.81 -5.39
CA ILE A 79 11.01 -15.65 -4.23
C ILE A 79 12.37 -16.25 -3.87
N SER A 80 12.85 -15.92 -2.70
CA SER A 80 14.16 -16.36 -2.22
C SER A 80 14.10 -16.92 -0.81
N SER A 81 15.08 -17.77 -0.48
CA SER A 81 15.32 -18.14 0.90
C SER A 81 16.03 -17.01 1.63
N GLN A 82 16.01 -17.04 2.95
CA GLN A 82 16.78 -16.10 3.79
C GLN A 82 18.30 -16.20 3.57
N LYS A 83 18.78 -17.20 2.83
CA LYS A 83 20.19 -17.43 2.47
C LYS A 83 20.52 -17.02 1.03
N GLU A 84 19.80 -16.07 0.44
CA GLU A 84 19.99 -15.54 -0.93
C GLU A 84 19.71 -16.52 -2.08
N ASN A 85 19.27 -17.75 -1.82
CA ASN A 85 18.95 -18.65 -2.91
C ASN A 85 17.62 -18.24 -3.55
N ILE A 86 17.68 -17.81 -4.81
CA ILE A 86 16.49 -17.53 -5.61
C ILE A 86 15.85 -18.88 -5.95
N LEU A 87 14.61 -19.07 -5.52
CA LEU A 87 13.83 -20.28 -5.77
C LEU A 87 12.90 -20.12 -6.97
N ASN A 88 12.39 -18.91 -7.17
CA ASN A 88 11.53 -18.57 -8.29
C ASN A 88 11.66 -17.09 -8.66
N THR A 89 11.29 -16.74 -9.90
CA THR A 89 11.26 -15.39 -10.41
C THR A 89 10.01 -15.18 -11.25
N PHE A 90 9.22 -14.17 -10.90
CA PHE A 90 8.09 -13.74 -11.73
C PHE A 90 8.53 -12.57 -12.61
N TYR A 91 8.30 -12.71 -13.91
CA TYR A 91 8.74 -11.72 -14.89
C TYR A 91 7.64 -10.73 -15.26
N ARG A 92 8.05 -9.56 -15.73
CA ARG A 92 7.18 -8.53 -16.28
C ARG A 92 6.91 -8.78 -17.76
N SER A 93 5.69 -8.44 -18.19
CA SER A 93 5.34 -8.32 -19.60
C SER A 93 5.15 -6.86 -20.03
N ASP A 94 5.26 -5.93 -19.08
CA ASP A 94 4.93 -4.52 -19.23
C ASP A 94 6.19 -3.63 -19.26
N LEU A 95 7.23 -4.06 -19.98
CA LEU A 95 8.44 -3.27 -20.19
C LEU A 95 8.14 -2.03 -21.06
N PHE A 96 8.88 -0.97 -20.83
CA PHE A 96 8.76 0.28 -21.59
C PHE A 96 10.13 0.91 -21.81
N GLU A 97 10.23 1.83 -22.78
CA GLU A 97 11.43 2.60 -23.05
C GLU A 97 11.32 4.01 -22.46
N VAL A 98 12.37 4.45 -21.78
CA VAL A 98 12.51 5.82 -21.30
C VAL A 98 13.29 6.61 -22.36
N LYS A 99 12.63 7.56 -23.01
CA LYS A 99 13.17 8.27 -24.18
C LYS A 99 14.38 9.15 -23.87
N SER A 100 14.43 9.75 -22.69
CA SER A 100 15.46 10.75 -22.35
C SER A 100 16.64 10.18 -21.57
N GLY A 101 16.72 8.87 -21.34
CA GLY A 101 17.73 8.27 -20.45
C GLY A 101 17.56 8.65 -18.98
N THR A 102 16.48 9.34 -18.62
CA THR A 102 16.12 9.68 -17.25
C THR A 102 15.56 8.47 -16.53
N ARG A 103 16.03 8.23 -15.34
CA ARG A 103 15.38 7.25 -14.44
C ARG A 103 14.13 7.88 -13.85
N TRP A 104 12.97 7.33 -14.20
CA TRP A 104 11.73 7.74 -13.58
C TRP A 104 11.43 6.82 -12.41
N LEU A 105 11.54 7.37 -11.23
CA LEU A 105 10.99 6.76 -10.05
C LEU A 105 9.53 7.21 -9.94
N MET A 106 8.60 6.32 -10.22
CA MET A 106 7.24 6.48 -9.72
C MET A 106 7.30 6.38 -8.20
N MET A 107 7.54 7.52 -7.57
CA MET A 107 7.86 7.63 -6.15
C MET A 107 6.65 7.55 -5.24
N SER A 108 5.44 7.41 -5.76
CA SER A 108 4.31 7.28 -4.86
C SER A 108 4.20 5.84 -4.37
N GLY A 109 4.30 5.63 -3.07
CA GLY A 109 4.05 4.34 -2.42
C GLY A 109 2.63 3.79 -2.63
N ILE A 110 1.85 4.46 -3.50
CA ILE A 110 0.49 4.12 -3.90
C ILE A 110 0.48 3.27 -5.17
N ASP A 111 1.59 3.24 -5.92
CA ASP A 111 1.65 2.65 -7.26
C ASP A 111 1.67 1.13 -7.25
N ARG A 112 1.97 0.58 -6.12
CA ARG A 112 2.07 -0.84 -5.87
C ARG A 112 2.03 -1.07 -4.38
N TYR A 113 1.50 -2.19 -3.99
CA TYR A 113 1.54 -2.58 -2.60
C TYR A 113 1.43 -4.09 -2.45
N MET A 114 2.18 -4.57 -1.47
CA MET A 114 1.97 -5.87 -0.87
C MET A 114 1.35 -5.67 0.50
N PHE A 115 0.38 -6.47 0.82
CA PHE A 115 -0.25 -6.49 2.13
C PHE A 115 -0.62 -7.92 2.51
N ARG A 116 -0.72 -8.15 3.80
CA ARG A 116 -1.15 -9.44 4.32
C ARG A 116 -2.66 -9.43 4.57
N TYR A 117 -3.32 -10.49 4.11
CA TYR A 117 -4.69 -10.79 4.48
C TYR A 117 -4.76 -12.26 4.88
N LYS A 118 -4.97 -12.53 6.18
CA LYS A 118 -4.77 -13.87 6.77
C LYS A 118 -3.33 -14.34 6.49
N ASP A 119 -3.20 -15.53 5.97
CA ASP A 119 -1.91 -16.12 5.59
C ASP A 119 -1.51 -15.81 4.14
N LEU A 120 -2.29 -14.98 3.45
CA LEU A 120 -2.06 -14.64 2.05
C LEU A 120 -1.25 -13.36 1.93
N ILE A 121 -0.23 -13.37 1.11
CA ILE A 121 0.44 -12.15 0.65
C ILE A 121 -0.26 -11.70 -0.61
N CYS A 122 -0.94 -10.57 -0.52
CA CYS A 122 -1.64 -9.93 -1.62
C CYS A 122 -0.75 -8.89 -2.29
N TYR A 123 -0.83 -8.81 -3.61
CA TYR A 123 0.00 -7.93 -4.42
C TYR A 123 -0.82 -7.28 -5.54
N LYS A 124 -0.72 -5.97 -5.67
CA LYS A 124 -1.34 -5.19 -6.75
C LYS A 124 -0.37 -4.16 -7.30
N GLU A 125 -0.32 -4.06 -8.62
CA GLU A 125 0.37 -3.00 -9.34
C GLU A 125 -0.61 -1.94 -9.82
N PHE A 126 -0.05 -0.82 -10.14
CA PHE A 126 -0.76 0.38 -10.53
C PHE A 126 -1.48 0.27 -11.87
N TYR A 127 -0.76 -0.16 -12.89
CA TYR A 127 -1.30 -0.31 -14.26
C TYR A 127 -1.91 -1.71 -14.49
N ASN A 128 -2.27 -2.39 -13.42
CA ASN A 128 -2.85 -3.72 -13.49
C ASN A 128 -4.06 -3.78 -12.56
N ASP A 129 -5.23 -4.01 -13.11
CA ASP A 129 -6.49 -4.06 -12.37
C ASP A 129 -6.70 -5.41 -11.65
N THR A 130 -5.68 -6.24 -11.57
CA THR A 130 -5.72 -7.52 -10.87
C THR A 130 -5.00 -7.45 -9.53
N LEU A 131 -5.67 -7.90 -8.49
CA LEU A 131 -5.06 -8.26 -7.21
C LEU A 131 -4.64 -9.71 -7.26
N PHE A 132 -3.38 -9.98 -7.00
CA PHE A 132 -2.80 -11.32 -6.97
C PHE A 132 -2.55 -11.80 -5.55
N VAL A 133 -2.55 -13.10 -5.37
CA VAL A 133 -1.89 -13.76 -4.25
C VAL A 133 -0.51 -14.21 -4.71
N VAL A 134 0.50 -13.86 -3.94
CA VAL A 134 1.89 -14.28 -4.17
C VAL A 134 2.12 -15.61 -3.47
N THR A 135 2.48 -16.61 -4.23
CA THR A 135 2.90 -17.91 -3.71
C THR A 135 4.35 -18.20 -4.11
N GLU A 136 4.92 -19.27 -3.61
CA GLU A 136 6.26 -19.70 -4.04
C GLU A 136 6.33 -20.00 -5.55
N LYS A 137 5.22 -20.47 -6.13
CA LYS A 137 5.19 -21.01 -7.51
C LYS A 137 4.57 -20.08 -8.52
N GLU A 138 3.58 -19.28 -8.12
CA GLU A 138 2.80 -18.50 -9.07
C GLU A 138 2.19 -17.23 -8.46
N LEU A 139 1.83 -16.28 -9.30
CA LEU A 139 0.96 -15.16 -9.00
C LEU A 139 -0.47 -15.57 -9.34
N GLN A 140 -1.27 -15.90 -8.33
CA GLN A 140 -2.65 -16.33 -8.50
C GLN A 140 -3.59 -15.12 -8.56
N PRO A 141 -4.36 -14.91 -9.65
CA PRO A 141 -5.40 -13.89 -9.66
C PRO A 141 -6.43 -14.14 -8.56
N ARG A 142 -6.67 -13.13 -7.72
CA ARG A 142 -7.65 -13.19 -6.63
C ARG A 142 -8.90 -12.37 -6.93
N TYR A 143 -8.71 -11.13 -7.34
CA TYR A 143 -9.78 -10.23 -7.78
C TYR A 143 -9.33 -9.50 -9.05
N ILE A 144 -10.29 -9.29 -9.95
CA ILE A 144 -10.12 -8.44 -11.12
C ILE A 144 -11.11 -7.29 -10.96
N PHE A 145 -10.59 -6.05 -10.97
CA PHE A 145 -11.37 -4.84 -10.85
C PHE A 145 -11.73 -4.35 -12.25
N ASP A 146 -12.98 -4.50 -12.65
CA ASP A 146 -13.46 -3.92 -13.89
C ASP A 146 -13.71 -2.41 -13.69
N LEU A 147 -12.69 -1.61 -13.98
CA LEU A 147 -12.76 -0.15 -13.91
C LEU A 147 -13.33 0.47 -15.20
N GLY A 148 -13.59 -0.34 -16.21
CA GLY A 148 -14.12 0.10 -17.50
C GLY A 148 -13.29 1.23 -18.11
N LYS A 149 -13.96 2.31 -18.52
CA LYS A 149 -13.30 3.49 -19.11
C LYS A 149 -12.39 4.28 -18.17
N TYR A 150 -12.37 3.95 -16.87
CA TYR A 150 -11.54 4.60 -15.86
C TYR A 150 -10.24 3.85 -15.58
N SER A 151 -10.06 2.66 -16.16
CA SER A 151 -8.79 1.94 -16.12
C SER A 151 -7.73 2.68 -16.92
N ILE A 152 -6.58 2.94 -16.32
CA ILE A 152 -5.51 3.67 -16.99
C ILE A 152 -4.80 2.76 -18.00
N PRO A 153 -4.72 3.15 -19.28
CA PRO A 153 -3.95 2.41 -20.26
C PRO A 153 -2.45 2.41 -19.94
N ILE A 154 -1.77 1.32 -20.27
CA ILE A 154 -0.35 1.15 -19.98
C ILE A 154 0.52 2.17 -20.70
N ASP A 155 0.12 2.65 -21.85
CA ASP A 155 0.79 3.68 -22.63
C ASP A 155 0.54 5.11 -22.11
N CYS A 156 -0.35 5.28 -21.13
CA CYS A 156 -0.52 6.53 -20.39
C CYS A 156 0.42 6.66 -19.18
N ARG A 157 1.50 5.89 -19.12
CA ARG A 157 2.50 6.01 -18.06
C ARG A 157 3.22 7.35 -18.12
N MET A 158 3.68 7.80 -16.95
CA MET A 158 4.48 9.02 -16.86
C MET A 158 5.74 8.94 -17.74
N GLU A 159 6.34 7.78 -17.81
CA GLU A 159 7.53 7.49 -18.59
C GLU A 159 7.28 7.70 -20.09
N ALA A 160 6.07 7.40 -20.57
CA ALA A 160 5.67 7.66 -21.96
C ALA A 160 5.58 9.16 -22.30
N CYS A 161 5.40 10.00 -21.28
CA CYS A 161 5.34 11.46 -21.41
C CYS A 161 6.72 12.13 -21.28
N ASP A 162 7.79 11.35 -21.18
CA ASP A 162 9.16 11.83 -21.11
C ASP A 162 9.40 12.88 -20.00
N GLY A 163 8.64 12.76 -18.90
CA GLY A 163 8.65 13.67 -17.77
C GLY A 163 7.90 14.96 -17.94
N ASP A 164 7.21 15.15 -19.03
CA ASP A 164 6.28 16.28 -19.16
C ASP A 164 5.04 16.08 -18.30
N TRP A 165 5.12 16.61 -17.07
CA TRP A 165 4.03 16.58 -16.11
C TRP A 165 2.72 17.18 -16.63
N LYS A 166 2.78 18.19 -17.50
CA LYS A 166 1.59 18.82 -18.06
C LYS A 166 0.86 17.85 -18.98
N THR A 167 1.58 17.22 -19.88
CA THR A 167 1.02 16.19 -20.77
C THR A 167 0.50 15.01 -19.95
N TYR A 168 1.29 14.49 -19.02
CA TYR A 168 0.87 13.40 -18.13
C TYR A 168 -0.42 13.73 -17.38
N ASN A 169 -0.50 14.88 -16.72
CA ASN A 169 -1.69 15.29 -15.99
C ASN A 169 -2.92 15.39 -16.88
N THR A 170 -2.75 15.81 -18.13
CA THR A 170 -3.85 15.91 -19.09
C THR A 170 -4.37 14.54 -19.49
N ILE A 171 -3.48 13.62 -19.87
CA ILE A 171 -3.89 12.28 -20.33
C ILE A 171 -4.33 11.37 -19.20
N ALA A 172 -3.78 11.54 -17.99
CA ALA A 172 -4.08 10.71 -16.83
C ALA A 172 -5.33 11.17 -16.04
N ALA A 173 -5.77 12.42 -16.23
CA ALA A 173 -6.89 13.00 -15.48
C ALA A 173 -8.20 12.20 -15.46
N PRO A 174 -8.63 11.51 -16.54
CA PRO A 174 -9.90 10.78 -16.55
C PRO A 174 -9.82 9.42 -15.85
N TYR A 175 -8.63 8.93 -15.53
CA TYR A 175 -8.44 7.60 -14.99
C TYR A 175 -8.36 7.60 -13.45
N ILE A 176 -8.65 6.46 -12.84
CA ILE A 176 -8.61 6.30 -11.39
C ILE A 176 -7.50 5.34 -10.98
N ARG A 177 -7.03 5.53 -9.76
CA ARG A 177 -6.14 4.63 -9.04
C ARG A 177 -6.82 4.19 -7.76
N ASN A 178 -6.79 2.91 -7.48
CA ASN A 178 -7.45 2.34 -6.33
C ASN A 178 -6.48 1.59 -5.43
N GLN A 179 -6.77 1.62 -4.14
CA GLN A 179 -6.20 0.73 -3.14
C GLN A 179 -7.21 -0.37 -2.80
N VAL A 180 -6.75 -1.38 -2.09
CA VAL A 180 -7.59 -2.47 -1.61
C VAL A 180 -7.29 -2.70 -0.14
N ILE A 181 -8.33 -2.72 0.67
CA ILE A 181 -8.27 -3.06 2.09
C ILE A 181 -9.30 -4.16 2.29
N GLU A 182 -8.88 -5.28 2.85
CA GLU A 182 -9.71 -6.48 2.90
C GLU A 182 -9.99 -6.90 4.34
N THR A 183 -11.28 -7.20 4.60
CA THR A 183 -11.75 -7.89 5.81
C THR A 183 -12.45 -9.19 5.43
N ASP A 184 -12.92 -9.97 6.40
CA ASP A 184 -13.62 -11.23 6.12
C ASP A 184 -14.90 -11.01 5.32
N SER A 185 -15.65 -9.95 5.60
CA SER A 185 -16.95 -9.66 5.00
C SER A 185 -16.90 -8.66 3.84
N LEU A 186 -15.98 -7.71 3.89
CA LEU A 186 -15.95 -6.57 2.98
C LEU A 186 -14.59 -6.39 2.31
N LEU A 187 -14.63 -5.82 1.12
CA LEU A 187 -13.46 -5.29 0.45
C LEU A 187 -13.69 -3.80 0.22
N PHE A 188 -12.83 -2.99 0.79
CA PHE A 188 -12.84 -1.55 0.65
C PHE A 188 -11.91 -1.16 -0.48
N MET A 189 -12.38 -0.35 -1.40
CA MET A 189 -11.60 0.19 -2.52
C MET A 189 -11.64 1.71 -2.49
N PRO A 190 -10.82 2.37 -1.63
CA PRO A 190 -10.60 3.79 -1.76
C PRO A 190 -9.90 4.08 -3.09
N TYR A 191 -10.37 5.12 -3.79
CA TYR A 191 -9.77 5.52 -5.05
C TYR A 191 -9.75 7.03 -5.23
N ASN A 192 -8.82 7.49 -6.05
CA ASN A 192 -8.68 8.87 -6.47
C ASN A 192 -8.48 8.93 -7.98
N TYR A 193 -8.78 10.07 -8.58
CA TYR A 193 -8.31 10.34 -9.94
C TYR A 193 -6.79 10.51 -9.97
N TRP A 194 -6.18 10.13 -11.07
CA TRP A 194 -4.73 10.18 -11.23
C TRP A 194 -4.17 11.58 -11.18
N ALA A 195 -4.86 12.52 -11.83
CA ALA A 195 -4.41 13.88 -12.03
C ALA A 195 -5.61 14.82 -12.17
N GLY A 196 -5.32 16.10 -12.35
CA GLY A 196 -6.31 17.13 -12.56
C GLY A 196 -7.00 17.60 -11.30
N GLU A 197 -8.05 18.41 -11.46
CA GLU A 197 -8.75 19.06 -10.35
C GLU A 197 -9.38 18.05 -9.37
N LYS A 198 -9.85 16.92 -9.90
CA LYS A 198 -10.48 15.85 -9.11
C LYS A 198 -9.50 14.95 -8.34
N GLN A 199 -8.20 15.13 -8.50
CA GLN A 199 -7.19 14.30 -7.82
C GLN A 199 -7.32 14.33 -6.30
N ARG A 200 -7.83 15.44 -5.74
CA ARG A 200 -8.04 15.62 -4.30
C ARG A 200 -9.37 15.08 -3.80
N GLU A 201 -10.29 14.75 -4.70
CA GLU A 201 -11.55 14.13 -4.32
C GLU A 201 -11.30 12.71 -3.83
N ARG A 202 -11.87 12.38 -2.68
CA ARG A 202 -11.76 11.04 -2.10
C ARG A 202 -13.04 10.26 -2.42
N HIS A 203 -12.86 9.06 -2.93
CA HIS A 203 -13.95 8.16 -3.28
C HIS A 203 -13.68 6.79 -2.68
N MET A 204 -14.71 5.99 -2.52
CA MET A 204 -14.59 4.61 -2.10
C MET A 204 -15.72 3.76 -2.68
N VAL A 205 -15.40 2.54 -3.02
CA VAL A 205 -16.37 1.47 -3.30
C VAL A 205 -16.22 0.41 -2.22
N LEU A 206 -17.33 -0.12 -1.74
CA LEU A 206 -17.41 -1.31 -0.91
C LEU A 206 -17.89 -2.48 -1.77
N TYR A 207 -17.25 -3.62 -1.61
CA TYR A 207 -17.74 -4.89 -2.11
C TYR A 207 -18.11 -5.80 -0.95
N ASP A 208 -19.39 -6.15 -0.87
CA ASP A 208 -19.88 -7.15 0.08
C ASP A 208 -19.64 -8.56 -0.50
N LYS A 209 -18.77 -9.32 0.15
CA LYS A 209 -18.36 -10.64 -0.32
C LYS A 209 -19.48 -11.67 -0.24
N LYS A 210 -20.41 -11.51 0.71
CA LYS A 210 -21.55 -12.41 0.90
C LYS A 210 -22.67 -12.12 -0.10
N ALA A 211 -23.04 -10.84 -0.24
CA ALA A 211 -24.07 -10.41 -1.20
C ALA A 211 -23.53 -10.42 -2.63
N LYS A 212 -22.21 -10.34 -2.84
CA LYS A 212 -21.53 -10.15 -4.14
C LYS A 212 -21.94 -8.86 -4.86
N GLU A 213 -22.12 -7.81 -4.09
CA GLU A 213 -22.58 -6.52 -4.58
C GLU A 213 -21.57 -5.41 -4.26
N CYS A 214 -21.53 -4.41 -5.14
CA CYS A 214 -20.70 -3.22 -4.97
C CYS A 214 -21.55 -2.02 -4.60
N PHE A 215 -21.07 -1.22 -3.64
CA PHE A 215 -21.72 -0.01 -3.18
C PHE A 215 -20.76 1.18 -3.28
N SER A 216 -21.21 2.27 -3.90
CA SER A 216 -20.47 3.53 -3.85
C SER A 216 -20.67 4.20 -2.50
N VAL A 217 -19.57 4.65 -1.90
CA VAL A 217 -19.58 5.37 -0.62
C VAL A 217 -19.34 6.85 -0.89
N PRO A 218 -20.37 7.70 -0.73
CA PRO A 218 -20.25 9.13 -0.97
C PRO A 218 -19.18 9.77 -0.10
N GLY A 219 -18.35 10.64 -0.70
CA GLY A 219 -17.27 11.34 0.00
C GLY A 219 -16.09 10.47 0.43
N GLY A 220 -16.10 9.17 0.10
CA GLY A 220 -14.98 8.25 0.39
C GLY A 220 -14.81 7.92 1.87
N TYR A 221 -15.86 8.05 2.68
CA TYR A 221 -15.84 7.71 4.10
C TYR A 221 -17.19 7.16 4.57
N ILE A 222 -17.15 6.32 5.58
CA ILE A 222 -18.36 5.78 6.22
C ILE A 222 -18.69 6.69 7.41
N LYS A 223 -19.90 7.23 7.42
CA LYS A 223 -20.37 8.06 8.51
C LYS A 223 -20.41 7.22 9.81
N ASN A 224 -19.87 7.79 10.86
CA ASN A 224 -19.98 7.22 12.19
C ASN A 224 -21.29 7.69 12.83
N ASP A 225 -22.01 6.80 13.49
CA ASP A 225 -23.26 7.09 14.18
C ASP A 225 -23.07 7.46 15.66
N PHE A 226 -21.84 7.32 16.18
CA PHE A 226 -21.51 7.81 17.52
C PHE A 226 -21.34 9.34 17.51
N PRO A 227 -22.00 10.07 18.44
CA PRO A 227 -21.82 11.50 18.57
C PRO A 227 -20.34 11.89 18.77
N GLY A 228 -19.89 12.90 18.05
CA GLY A 228 -18.51 13.38 18.13
C GLY A 228 -17.44 12.43 17.57
N ALA A 229 -17.82 11.31 16.99
CA ALA A 229 -16.85 10.41 16.39
C ALA A 229 -16.46 10.82 14.96
N LEU A 230 -15.17 10.64 14.65
CA LEU A 230 -14.65 10.83 13.29
C LEU A 230 -15.26 9.81 12.33
N PRO A 231 -15.51 10.15 11.07
CA PRO A 231 -15.97 9.18 10.07
C PRO A 231 -14.86 8.14 9.78
N LEU A 232 -15.26 6.91 9.48
CA LEU A 232 -14.32 5.85 9.14
C LEU A 232 -13.77 6.04 7.71
N ARG A 233 -12.47 6.20 7.62
CA ARG A 233 -11.68 6.23 6.37
C ARG A 233 -10.63 5.14 6.45
N PRO A 234 -10.92 3.91 6.04
CA PRO A 234 -9.96 2.83 6.16
C PRO A 234 -8.65 3.16 5.45
N ALA A 235 -7.54 3.03 6.16
CA ALA A 235 -6.19 3.14 5.64
C ALA A 235 -5.55 1.76 5.47
N THR A 236 -5.84 0.85 6.40
CA THR A 236 -5.38 -0.53 6.38
C THR A 236 -6.29 -1.42 7.23
N SER A 237 -6.10 -2.73 7.17
CA SER A 237 -6.62 -3.71 8.11
C SER A 237 -5.46 -4.30 8.91
N LEU A 238 -5.66 -4.48 10.22
CA LEU A 238 -4.70 -5.18 11.08
C LEU A 238 -4.91 -6.70 11.02
N ASP A 239 -6.16 -7.10 10.98
CA ASP A 239 -6.56 -8.49 10.92
C ASP A 239 -7.85 -8.67 10.09
N ARG A 240 -8.51 -9.80 10.28
CA ARG A 240 -9.73 -10.18 9.54
C ARG A 240 -10.88 -9.19 9.67
N ASN A 241 -10.99 -8.51 10.82
CA ASN A 241 -12.14 -7.69 11.17
C ASN A 241 -11.79 -6.34 11.81
N THR A 242 -10.50 -6.00 11.86
CA THR A 242 -10.04 -4.75 12.45
C THR A 242 -9.52 -3.80 11.39
N LEU A 243 -10.15 -2.65 11.27
CA LEU A 243 -9.75 -1.58 10.36
C LEU A 243 -9.02 -0.48 11.14
N VAL A 244 -8.08 0.16 10.47
CA VAL A 244 -7.41 1.35 11.00
C VAL A 244 -7.63 2.51 10.06
N SER A 245 -8.02 3.66 10.61
CA SER A 245 -7.98 4.97 9.96
C SER A 245 -6.85 5.79 10.55
N VAL A 246 -6.16 6.52 9.71
CA VAL A 246 -5.15 7.50 10.11
C VAL A 246 -5.72 8.89 9.88
N TRP A 247 -5.72 9.71 10.92
CA TRP A 247 -6.24 11.05 10.89
C TRP A 247 -5.15 12.06 11.22
N GLU A 248 -4.77 12.86 10.25
CA GLU A 248 -3.90 14.01 10.48
C GLU A 248 -4.63 15.05 11.35
N VAL A 249 -3.92 15.68 12.26
CA VAL A 249 -4.54 16.67 13.19
C VAL A 249 -5.25 17.78 12.41
N GLY A 250 -4.64 18.26 11.33
CA GLY A 250 -5.26 19.28 10.48
C GLY A 250 -6.58 18.83 9.83
N ASP A 251 -6.75 17.53 9.54
CA ASP A 251 -8.02 16.99 9.02
C ASP A 251 -9.06 16.84 10.15
N ILE A 252 -8.62 16.53 11.38
CA ILE A 252 -9.49 16.51 12.56
C ILE A 252 -10.04 17.90 12.84
N MET A 253 -9.20 18.92 12.80
CA MET A 253 -9.62 20.32 13.02
C MET A 253 -10.63 20.78 11.98
N LYS A 254 -10.43 20.45 10.69
CA LYS A 254 -11.42 20.73 9.63
C LYS A 254 -12.73 19.97 9.82
N GLU A 255 -12.69 18.76 10.35
CA GLU A 255 -13.91 18.02 10.65
C GLU A 255 -14.65 18.64 11.84
N ALA A 256 -13.92 19.11 12.85
CA ALA A 256 -14.46 19.81 14.00
C ALA A 256 -15.13 21.16 13.65
N GLU A 257 -14.70 21.84 12.59
CA GLU A 257 -15.40 23.03 12.06
C GLU A 257 -16.85 22.70 11.63
N LYS A 258 -17.08 21.47 11.13
CA LYS A 258 -18.42 21.01 10.70
C LYS A 258 -19.18 20.33 11.82
N ASN A 259 -18.46 19.65 12.71
CA ASN A 259 -19.00 18.90 13.84
C ASN A 259 -18.15 19.20 15.09
N PRO A 260 -18.47 20.26 15.87
CA PRO A 260 -17.69 20.63 17.05
C PRO A 260 -17.62 19.55 18.14
N GLU A 261 -18.57 18.61 18.17
CA GLU A 261 -18.60 17.52 19.15
C GLU A 261 -17.37 16.59 19.01
N VAL A 262 -16.68 16.61 17.86
CA VAL A 262 -15.44 15.84 17.65
C VAL A 262 -14.38 16.19 18.70
N LEU A 263 -14.25 17.47 19.06
CA LEU A 263 -13.28 17.93 20.07
C LEU A 263 -13.78 17.75 21.52
N GLU A 264 -14.99 17.29 21.72
CA GLU A 264 -15.47 16.90 23.05
C GLU A 264 -14.99 15.52 23.47
N HIS A 265 -14.54 14.72 22.48
CA HIS A 265 -14.00 13.39 22.75
C HIS A 265 -12.73 13.49 23.63
N PRO A 266 -12.63 12.72 24.74
CA PRO A 266 -11.55 12.87 25.73
C PRO A 266 -10.14 12.79 25.16
N GLN A 267 -9.94 12.02 24.11
CA GLN A 267 -8.63 11.84 23.45
C GLN A 267 -8.32 12.96 22.42
N LEU A 268 -9.34 13.65 21.90
CA LEU A 268 -9.19 14.66 20.87
C LEU A 268 -9.20 16.10 21.41
N LYS A 269 -9.82 16.32 22.57
CA LYS A 269 -10.04 17.64 23.17
C LYS A 269 -8.75 18.42 23.51
N LYS A 270 -7.59 17.77 23.58
CA LYS A 270 -6.29 18.38 23.89
C LYS A 270 -5.35 18.42 22.69
N LEU A 271 -5.80 18.02 21.50
CA LEU A 271 -4.96 18.01 20.31
C LEU A 271 -4.51 19.43 19.93
N THR A 272 -3.26 19.53 19.57
CA THR A 272 -2.60 20.72 19.02
C THR A 272 -2.07 20.43 17.61
N GLU A 273 -1.83 21.43 16.80
CA GLU A 273 -1.34 21.25 15.42
C GLU A 273 -0.03 20.48 15.32
N ASP A 274 0.78 20.47 16.37
CA ASP A 274 2.08 19.80 16.43
C ASP A 274 2.01 18.33 16.89
N ASP A 275 0.80 17.83 17.19
CA ASP A 275 0.63 16.45 17.64
C ASP A 275 0.74 15.45 16.48
N ASN A 276 1.11 14.22 16.83
CA ASN A 276 1.16 13.11 15.89
C ASN A 276 -0.25 12.75 15.35
N PRO A 277 -0.34 12.12 14.17
CA PRO A 277 -1.60 11.59 13.68
C PRO A 277 -2.31 10.68 14.67
N VAL A 278 -3.64 10.75 14.67
CA VAL A 278 -4.50 9.90 15.50
C VAL A 278 -4.86 8.63 14.76
N LEU A 279 -4.69 7.49 15.41
CA LEU A 279 -5.15 6.20 14.90
C LEU A 279 -6.54 5.88 15.47
N MET A 280 -7.50 5.69 14.57
CA MET A 280 -8.81 5.17 14.91
C MET A 280 -8.89 3.69 14.53
N VAL A 281 -9.09 2.84 15.53
CA VAL A 281 -9.22 1.39 15.38
C VAL A 281 -10.70 1.02 15.44
N VAL A 282 -11.19 0.31 14.43
CA VAL A 282 -12.60 -0.09 14.30
C VAL A 282 -12.70 -1.60 14.18
N TYR A 283 -13.41 -2.19 15.12
CA TYR A 283 -13.70 -3.62 15.13
C TYR A 283 -15.03 -3.88 14.40
N MET A 284 -14.97 -4.62 13.32
CA MET A 284 -16.15 -5.02 12.57
C MET A 284 -16.80 -6.25 13.23
N LYS A 285 -18.14 -6.23 13.31
CA LYS A 285 -18.92 -7.33 13.89
C LYS A 285 -19.28 -8.38 12.85
#